data_e8812bd1ab4de6eb5feb6dbfa7adea5f
#
_entry.id   e8812bd1ab4de6eb5feb6dbfa7adea5f
#
_cell.length_a   1.000
_cell.length_b   1.000
_cell.length_c   1.000
_cell.angle_alpha   90.00
_cell.angle_beta   90.00
_cell.angle_gamma   90.00
#
_symmetry.space_group_name_H-M   'P 1'
#
loop_
_entity.id
_entity.type
_entity.pdbx_description
1 polymer ?
#
loop_
_entity_poly.entity_id
_entity_poly.type
_entity_poly.pdbx_seq_one_letter_code
_entity_poly.pdbx_strand_id
1 'polypeptide(L)'
;MGNCTPWFAPIARNYVQLSAAALAVDHAAALFDAGQPCGTEANMAKMLASEASWAAADTCIQTHGGFGFAEEYDIERKFRETRLYQVAPISTNLILSHVGTHVLGMPKSF
;
A
#
# COMPACT_ATOMS: atom_id res chain seq x y z
N MET A 1 1.69 2.19 -33.54
CA MET A 1 1.95 2.53 -32.27
C MET A 1 1.71 1.50 -31.29
N GLY A 2 1.06 0.72 -31.48
CA GLY A 2 1.01 -0.44 -30.82
C GLY A 2 0.88 -0.36 -29.37
N ASN A 3 1.48 -1.27 -28.76
CA ASN A 3 1.24 -1.54 -27.38
C ASN A 3 2.34 -1.03 -26.47
N CYS A 4 3.11 -0.04 -26.94
CA CYS A 4 4.17 0.51 -26.11
C CYS A 4 3.59 1.27 -24.96
N THR A 5 3.79 0.75 -23.77
CA THR A 5 3.44 1.46 -22.56
C THR A 5 4.43 2.58 -22.35
N PRO A 6 3.99 3.83 -22.18
CA PRO A 6 4.93 4.91 -21.91
C PRO A 6 5.74 4.63 -20.65
N TRP A 7 7.00 5.03 -20.67
CA TRP A 7 7.90 4.82 -19.53
C TRP A 7 7.39 5.46 -18.24
N PHE A 8 6.56 6.48 -18.34
CA PHE A 8 5.98 7.14 -17.15
C PHE A 8 4.77 6.41 -16.61
N ALA A 9 4.21 5.44 -17.33
CA ALA A 9 2.97 4.78 -16.90
C ALA A 9 3.06 4.11 -15.54
N PRO A 10 4.16 3.42 -15.17
CA PRO A 10 4.26 2.86 -13.82
C PRO A 10 4.24 3.92 -12.73
N ILE A 11 4.87 5.06 -12.96
CA ILE A 11 4.88 6.18 -12.02
C ILE A 11 3.47 6.74 -11.86
N ALA A 12 2.77 6.95 -12.99
CA ALA A 12 1.41 7.44 -12.96
C ALA A 12 0.46 6.48 -12.24
N ARG A 13 0.61 5.18 -12.46
CA ARG A 13 -0.18 4.17 -11.75
C ARG A 13 0.04 4.24 -10.25
N ASN A 14 1.29 4.37 -9.83
CA ASN A 14 1.60 4.49 -8.41
C ASN A 14 0.99 5.75 -7.80
N TYR A 15 0.99 6.86 -8.54
CA TYR A 15 0.35 8.08 -8.07
C TYR A 15 -1.15 7.87 -7.81
N VAL A 16 -1.83 7.19 -8.74
CA VAL A 16 -3.25 6.88 -8.58
C VAL A 16 -3.49 6.00 -7.36
N GLN A 17 -2.69 4.96 -7.20
CA GLN A 17 -2.81 4.03 -6.07
C GLN A 17 -2.54 4.72 -4.74
N LEU A 18 -1.51 5.57 -4.68
CA LEU A 18 -1.19 6.33 -3.48
C LEU A 18 -2.29 7.32 -3.14
N SER A 19 -2.88 7.96 -4.14
CA SER A 19 -3.99 8.89 -3.94
C SER A 19 -5.22 8.17 -3.36
N ALA A 20 -5.54 6.99 -3.88
CA ALA A 20 -6.64 6.19 -3.35
C ALA A 20 -6.37 5.74 -1.91
N ALA A 21 -5.14 5.31 -1.62
CA ALA A 21 -4.75 4.92 -0.28
C ALA A 21 -4.86 6.10 0.70
N ALA A 22 -4.43 7.29 0.27
CA ALA A 22 -4.54 8.48 1.10
C ALA A 22 -5.99 8.81 1.45
N LEU A 23 -6.91 8.68 0.49
CA LEU A 23 -8.33 8.87 0.75
C LEU A 23 -8.87 7.86 1.78
N ALA A 24 -8.43 6.62 1.70
CA ALA A 24 -8.83 5.59 2.67
C ALA A 24 -8.31 5.92 4.07
N VAL A 25 -7.07 6.39 4.17
CA VAL A 25 -6.48 6.81 5.45
C VAL A 25 -7.26 7.99 6.03
N ASP A 26 -7.55 9.00 5.21
CA ASP A 26 -8.30 10.18 5.66
C ASP A 26 -9.70 9.79 6.13
N HIS A 27 -10.35 8.87 5.44
CA HIS A 27 -11.67 8.39 5.84
C HIS A 27 -11.62 7.70 7.20
N ALA A 28 -10.66 6.79 7.41
CA ALA A 28 -10.51 6.10 8.69
C ALA A 28 -10.21 7.09 9.82
N ALA A 29 -9.36 8.08 9.56
CA ALA A 29 -9.03 9.10 10.54
C ALA A 29 -10.25 9.96 10.89
N ALA A 30 -11.05 10.33 9.90
CA ALA A 30 -12.26 11.11 10.14
C ALA A 30 -13.28 10.35 10.99
N LEU A 31 -13.43 9.05 10.76
CA LEU A 31 -14.30 8.21 11.59
C LEU A 31 -13.81 8.17 13.03
N PHE A 32 -12.51 7.99 13.21
CA PHE A 32 -11.91 7.99 14.55
C PHE A 32 -12.15 9.31 15.28
N ASP A 33 -11.91 10.43 14.58
CA ASP A 33 -12.09 11.76 15.18
C ASP A 33 -13.55 12.03 15.55
N ALA A 34 -14.50 11.45 14.80
CA ALA A 34 -15.93 11.58 15.08
C ALA A 34 -16.44 10.60 16.14
N GLY A 35 -15.56 9.78 16.73
CA GLY A 35 -15.95 8.78 17.72
C GLY A 35 -16.72 7.60 17.12
N GLN A 36 -16.63 7.38 15.81
CA GLN A 36 -17.33 6.30 15.14
C GLN A 36 -16.45 5.04 15.07
N PRO A 37 -17.06 3.84 14.99
CA PRO A 37 -16.28 2.63 14.76
C PRO A 37 -15.48 2.74 13.45
N CYS A 38 -14.20 2.44 13.49
CA CYS A 38 -13.31 2.60 12.34
C CYS A 38 -12.32 1.45 12.15
N GLY A 39 -12.49 0.33 12.89
CA GLY A 39 -11.53 -0.77 12.84
C GLY A 39 -11.37 -1.37 11.45
N THR A 40 -12.45 -1.59 10.74
CA THR A 40 -12.42 -2.13 9.38
C THR A 40 -11.75 -1.14 8.42
N GLU A 41 -12.16 0.13 8.49
CA GLU A 41 -11.61 1.18 7.62
C GLU A 41 -10.12 1.39 7.87
N ALA A 42 -9.70 1.34 9.14
CA ALA A 42 -8.28 1.48 9.48
C ALA A 42 -7.47 0.30 8.95
N ASN A 43 -7.98 -0.92 9.05
CA ASN A 43 -7.30 -2.11 8.52
C ASN A 43 -7.19 -2.05 7.00
N MET A 44 -8.27 -1.67 6.31
CA MET A 44 -8.24 -1.54 4.85
C MET A 44 -7.28 -0.44 4.42
N ALA A 45 -7.29 0.70 5.12
CA ALA A 45 -6.37 1.80 4.83
C ALA A 45 -4.92 1.37 5.00
N LYS A 46 -4.61 0.61 6.06
CA LYS A 46 -3.25 0.11 6.27
C LYS A 46 -2.81 -0.81 5.13
N MET A 47 -3.67 -1.72 4.70
CA MET A 47 -3.35 -2.61 3.59
C MET A 47 -3.08 -1.83 2.31
N LEU A 48 -3.98 -0.91 1.96
CA LEU A 48 -3.84 -0.10 0.74
C LEU A 48 -2.58 0.75 0.78
N ALA A 49 -2.32 1.42 1.91
CA ALA A 49 -1.15 2.29 2.03
C ALA A 49 0.16 1.50 1.99
N SER A 50 0.22 0.36 2.67
CA SER A 50 1.43 -0.46 2.69
C SER A 50 1.73 -1.05 1.31
N GLU A 51 0.73 -1.53 0.60
CA GLU A 51 0.91 -2.07 -0.74
C GLU A 51 1.30 -0.97 -1.74
N ALA A 52 0.63 0.18 -1.66
CA ALA A 52 0.91 1.29 -2.57
C ALA A 52 2.30 1.86 -2.35
N SER A 53 2.74 1.98 -1.09
CA SER A 53 4.07 2.52 -0.80
C SER A 53 5.18 1.58 -1.25
N TRP A 54 5.00 0.27 -1.07
CA TRP A 54 6.00 -0.69 -1.54
C TRP A 54 6.05 -0.74 -3.07
N ALA A 55 4.90 -0.72 -3.74
CA ALA A 55 4.85 -0.68 -5.19
C ALA A 55 5.53 0.58 -5.74
N ALA A 56 5.35 1.73 -5.07
CA ALA A 56 6.01 2.96 -5.47
C ALA A 56 7.53 2.86 -5.30
N ALA A 57 7.99 2.27 -4.21
CA ALA A 57 9.42 2.08 -3.98
C ALA A 57 10.03 1.13 -5.03
N ASP A 58 9.32 0.07 -5.39
CA ASP A 58 9.75 -0.85 -6.43
C ASP A 58 9.87 -0.13 -7.78
N THR A 59 8.90 0.70 -8.13
CA THR A 59 8.94 1.50 -9.35
C THR A 59 10.11 2.47 -9.33
N CYS A 60 10.40 3.08 -8.17
CA CYS A 60 11.54 3.98 -8.04
C CYS A 60 12.87 3.27 -8.30
N ILE A 61 13.06 2.07 -7.76
CA ILE A 61 14.27 1.29 -8.03
C ILE A 61 14.38 0.98 -9.51
N GLN A 62 13.28 0.56 -10.12
CA GLN A 62 13.26 0.24 -11.54
C GLN A 62 13.60 1.45 -12.39
N THR A 63 13.06 2.62 -12.05
CA THR A 63 13.28 3.86 -12.78
C THR A 63 14.73 4.32 -12.69
N HIS A 64 15.38 4.12 -11.55
CA HIS A 64 16.78 4.49 -11.36
C HIS A 64 17.75 3.50 -12.01
N GLY A 65 17.28 2.33 -12.40
CA GLY A 65 18.14 1.31 -12.94
C GLY A 65 19.19 0.88 -11.91
N GLY A 66 20.43 0.70 -12.35
CA GLY A 66 21.51 0.28 -11.47
C GLY A 66 21.76 1.22 -10.30
N PHE A 67 21.50 2.51 -10.46
CA PHE A 67 21.66 3.48 -9.37
C PHE A 67 20.65 3.28 -8.25
N GLY A 68 19.55 2.56 -8.48
CA GLY A 68 18.57 2.26 -7.45
C GLY A 68 19.12 1.44 -6.31
N PHE A 69 20.21 0.73 -6.51
CA PHE A 69 20.88 -0.06 -5.48
C PHE A 69 21.95 0.71 -4.72
N ALA A 70 22.26 1.93 -5.13
CA ALA A 70 23.33 2.72 -4.51
C ALA A 70 22.80 3.41 -3.25
N GLU A 71 23.59 3.32 -2.17
CA GLU A 71 23.18 3.86 -0.87
C GLU A 71 22.95 5.36 -0.88
N GLU A 72 23.70 6.10 -1.71
CA GLU A 72 23.61 7.56 -1.74
C GLU A 72 22.28 8.10 -2.27
N TYR A 73 21.47 7.26 -2.94
CA TYR A 73 20.16 7.67 -3.42
C TYR A 73 19.02 7.32 -2.49
N ASP A 74 19.29 6.56 -1.41
CA ASP A 74 18.30 6.18 -0.39
C ASP A 74 17.12 5.33 -0.91
N ILE A 75 17.05 5.03 -2.18
CA ILE A 75 15.92 4.32 -2.77
C ILE A 75 15.87 2.87 -2.31
N GLU A 76 17.04 2.21 -2.24
CA GLU A 76 17.12 0.83 -1.77
C GLU A 76 16.66 0.72 -0.31
N ARG A 77 16.96 1.72 0.50
CA ARG A 77 16.52 1.76 1.89
C ARG A 77 15.00 1.89 1.97
N LYS A 78 14.41 2.79 1.20
CA LYS A 78 12.96 2.95 1.16
C LYS A 78 12.25 1.69 0.71
N PHE A 79 12.81 0.98 -0.26
CA PHE A 79 12.25 -0.29 -0.71
C PHE A 79 12.21 -1.31 0.44
N ARG A 80 13.29 -1.43 1.19
CA ARG A 80 13.34 -2.35 2.33
C ARG A 80 12.40 -1.92 3.45
N GLU A 81 12.37 -0.64 3.77
CA GLU A 81 11.52 -0.11 4.84
C GLU A 81 10.03 -0.25 4.53
N THR A 82 9.63 0.04 3.32
CA THR A 82 8.21 -0.03 2.96
C THR A 82 7.68 -1.45 2.96
N ARG A 83 8.54 -2.44 2.73
CA ARG A 83 8.13 -3.85 2.80
C ARG A 83 7.69 -4.23 4.22
N LEU A 84 8.33 -3.64 5.22
CA LEU A 84 7.99 -3.92 6.61
C LEU A 84 6.53 -3.60 6.92
N TYR A 85 5.98 -2.56 6.33
CA TYR A 85 4.61 -2.15 6.62
C TYR A 85 3.55 -3.16 6.18
N GLN A 86 3.90 -4.10 5.31
CA GLN A 86 2.98 -5.15 4.91
C GLN A 86 2.92 -6.32 5.90
N VAL A 87 3.92 -6.42 6.78
CA VAL A 87 4.03 -7.55 7.70
C VAL A 87 3.93 -7.15 9.17
N ALA A 88 4.16 -5.89 9.51
CA ALA A 88 4.21 -5.44 10.90
C ALA A 88 3.38 -4.16 11.09
N PRO A 89 2.72 -4.01 12.24
CA PRO A 89 2.49 -5.05 13.27
C PRO A 89 1.37 -6.02 12.86
N ILE A 90 0.49 -5.61 11.96
CA ILE A 90 -0.62 -6.43 11.46
C ILE A 90 -0.38 -6.72 9.99
N SER A 91 -0.24 -8.01 9.66
CA SER A 91 0.07 -8.41 8.29
C SER A 91 -1.12 -8.24 7.37
N THR A 92 -0.84 -8.14 6.07
CA THR A 92 -1.88 -8.11 5.03
C THR A 92 -2.79 -9.34 5.15
N ASN A 93 -2.24 -10.50 5.45
CA ASN A 93 -3.03 -11.72 5.58
C ASN A 93 -4.04 -11.64 6.71
N LEU A 94 -3.67 -11.05 7.85
CA LEU A 94 -4.59 -10.83 8.95
C LEU A 94 -5.69 -9.84 8.59
N ILE A 95 -5.36 -8.80 7.85
CA ILE A 95 -6.34 -7.82 7.38
C ILE A 95 -7.35 -8.49 6.44
N LEU A 96 -6.87 -9.28 5.50
CA LEU A 96 -7.75 -10.00 4.57
C LEU A 96 -8.64 -10.99 5.29
N SER A 97 -8.12 -11.68 6.31
CA SER A 97 -8.93 -12.56 7.14
C SER A 97 -10.03 -11.79 7.87
N HIS A 98 -9.70 -10.63 8.42
CA HIS A 98 -10.69 -9.78 9.08
C HIS A 98 -11.78 -9.34 8.11
N VAL A 99 -11.40 -8.86 6.93
CA VAL A 99 -12.36 -8.41 5.93
C VAL A 99 -13.25 -9.57 5.47
N GLY A 100 -12.64 -10.71 5.17
CA GLY A 100 -13.40 -11.88 4.73
C GLY A 100 -14.41 -12.33 5.76
N THR A 101 -13.99 -12.39 7.03
CA THR A 101 -14.85 -12.93 8.08
C THR A 101 -15.87 -11.91 8.58
N HIS A 102 -15.42 -10.70 8.91
CA HIS A 102 -16.27 -9.74 9.61
C HIS A 102 -17.03 -8.77 8.70
N VAL A 103 -16.53 -8.54 7.49
CA VAL A 103 -17.19 -7.65 6.53
C VAL A 103 -18.03 -8.44 5.54
N LEU A 104 -17.46 -9.51 4.98
CA LEU A 104 -18.11 -10.29 3.94
C LEU A 104 -18.88 -11.49 4.50
N GLY A 105 -18.73 -11.79 5.79
CA GLY A 105 -19.45 -12.89 6.43
C GLY A 105 -19.01 -14.27 6.00
N MET A 106 -17.79 -14.41 5.48
CA MET A 106 -17.27 -15.71 5.05
C MET A 106 -16.89 -16.58 6.26
N PRO A 107 -16.99 -17.91 6.15
CA PRO A 107 -16.60 -18.78 7.25
C PRO A 107 -15.10 -18.71 7.48
N LYS A 108 -14.75 -18.81 8.78
CA LYS A 108 -13.35 -18.84 9.18
C LYS A 108 -12.70 -20.10 8.63
N SER A 109 -11.53 -19.96 8.04
CA SER A 109 -10.84 -21.08 7.43
C SER A 109 -9.71 -21.65 8.29
N PHE A 110 -9.49 -21.09 9.46
CA PHE A 110 -8.46 -21.56 10.39
C PHE A 110 -8.85 -21.30 11.83
#